data_176c53df962189cc0959cfb3e1e30586
#
_entry.id   176c53df962189cc0959cfb3e1e30586
#
_cell.length_a   1.000
_cell.length_b   1.000
_cell.length_c   1.000
_cell.angle_alpha   90.00
_cell.angle_beta   90.00
_cell.angle_gamma   90.00
#
_symmetry.space_group_name_H-M   'P 1'
#
loop_
_entity.id
_entity.type
_entity.pdbx_description
1 polymer ?
#
loop_
_entity_poly.entity_id
_entity_poly.type
_entity_poly.pdbx_seq_one_letter_code
_entity_poly.pdbx_strand_id
1 'polypeptide(L)'
;REIVNYFSLGRSGSPFNANINSCFQTFSRPLKSGQTFKQWSELQKYLNELIEYIDLYLSVYLPKVYQPQNYSPNTQFPNFIYQQEYDYFLSFNYTNTYYDTAETLDNGIGVNTPLREHFIHGRCSTSGTPQNIVLGTEDQDPENLDTIYFKKYFQRIQKRTGREVYDWFAADKEIEVDIFGHSMDITDKDVLLMILNTAVRTHIYYYN
;
A
#
# COMPACT_ATOMS: atom_id res chain seq x y z
N ARG A 1 -3.09 9.64 -6.30
CA ARG A 1 -3.96 10.65 -6.96
C ARG A 1 -5.02 9.99 -7.85
N GLU A 2 -4.70 8.92 -8.58
CA GLU A 2 -5.69 8.24 -9.44
C GLU A 2 -6.76 7.49 -8.66
N ILE A 3 -6.42 6.82 -7.57
CA ILE A 3 -7.41 6.12 -6.72
C ILE A 3 -8.37 7.14 -6.07
N VAL A 4 -7.85 8.26 -5.56
CA VAL A 4 -8.67 9.32 -4.97
C VAL A 4 -9.57 9.99 -6.02
N ASN A 5 -9.08 10.17 -7.26
CA ASN A 5 -9.88 10.69 -8.36
C ASN A 5 -10.97 9.71 -8.82
N TYR A 6 -10.72 8.40 -8.76
CA TYR A 6 -11.74 7.39 -9.13
C TYR A 6 -12.91 7.37 -8.14
N PHE A 7 -12.65 7.58 -6.86
CA PHE A 7 -13.71 7.72 -5.84
C PHE A 7 -14.42 9.08 -5.89
N SER A 8 -13.80 10.13 -6.42
CA SER A 8 -14.44 11.45 -6.58
C SER A 8 -15.35 11.55 -7.80
N LEU A 9 -15.25 10.61 -8.76
CA LEU A 9 -16.08 10.56 -9.96
C LEU A 9 -17.41 9.80 -9.79
N GLY A 10 -17.71 9.32 -8.57
CA GLY A 10 -19.02 8.73 -8.25
C GLY A 10 -20.14 9.77 -8.47
N ARG A 11 -21.06 9.48 -9.40
CA ARG A 11 -22.23 10.30 -9.69
C ARG A 11 -22.93 10.71 -8.40
N SER A 12 -23.26 12.00 -8.29
CA SER A 12 -24.08 12.53 -7.19
C SER A 12 -25.34 11.68 -7.04
N GLY A 13 -25.53 11.07 -5.87
CA GLY A 13 -26.68 10.19 -5.57
C GLY A 13 -26.34 8.75 -5.21
N SER A 14 -25.08 8.33 -5.20
CA SER A 14 -24.72 7.02 -4.66
C SER A 14 -24.81 7.02 -3.14
N PRO A 15 -25.34 5.95 -2.50
CA PRO A 15 -25.40 5.82 -1.04
C PRO A 15 -24.03 5.96 -0.38
N PHE A 16 -22.96 5.65 -1.09
CA PHE A 16 -21.58 5.78 -0.67
C PHE A 16 -21.17 7.24 -0.46
N ASN A 17 -21.55 8.16 -1.38
CA ASN A 17 -21.26 9.58 -1.23
C ASN A 17 -22.00 10.22 -0.04
N ALA A 18 -23.23 9.77 0.25
CA ALA A 18 -23.98 10.27 1.40
C ALA A 18 -23.32 9.90 2.73
N ASN A 19 -22.78 8.68 2.85
CA ASN A 19 -22.11 8.23 4.05
C ASN A 19 -20.75 8.92 4.27
N ILE A 20 -19.94 9.09 3.23
CA ILE A 20 -18.67 9.82 3.33
C ILE A 20 -18.91 11.28 3.73
N ASN A 21 -19.85 11.97 3.09
CA ASN A 21 -20.17 13.35 3.42
C ASN A 21 -20.69 13.50 4.86
N SER A 22 -21.49 12.55 5.36
CA SER A 22 -21.95 12.57 6.75
C SER A 22 -20.81 12.38 7.74
N CYS A 23 -19.85 11.51 7.45
CA CYS A 23 -18.65 11.35 8.25
C CYS A 23 -17.82 12.63 8.30
N PHE A 24 -17.51 13.25 7.14
CA PHE A 24 -16.76 14.52 7.10
C PHE A 24 -17.48 15.66 7.82
N GLN A 25 -18.80 15.78 7.71
CA GLN A 25 -19.58 16.78 8.44
C GLN A 25 -19.56 16.56 9.95
N THR A 26 -19.45 15.32 10.40
CA THR A 26 -19.31 14.99 11.83
C THR A 26 -17.96 15.42 12.39
N PHE A 27 -16.90 15.29 11.59
CA PHE A 27 -15.53 15.67 11.96
C PHE A 27 -15.25 17.18 11.90
N SER A 28 -16.00 17.94 11.12
CA SER A 28 -15.82 19.40 11.02
C SER A 28 -16.38 20.19 12.23
N ARG A 29 -17.03 19.53 13.18
CA ARG A 29 -17.53 20.17 14.39
C ARG A 29 -16.51 20.07 15.52
N PRO A 30 -16.19 21.18 16.23
CA PRO A 30 -15.31 21.13 17.38
C PRO A 30 -15.88 20.19 18.44
N LEU A 31 -15.07 19.22 18.87
CA LEU A 31 -15.45 18.20 19.83
C LEU A 31 -15.61 18.79 21.21
N LYS A 32 -16.75 18.52 21.87
CA LYS A 32 -16.92 18.80 23.28
C LYS A 32 -16.21 17.74 24.11
N SER A 33 -15.50 18.17 25.16
CA SER A 33 -14.85 17.28 26.13
C SER A 33 -15.82 16.16 26.58
N GLY A 34 -15.42 14.90 26.41
CA GLY A 34 -16.22 13.71 26.78
C GLY A 34 -16.92 12.97 25.61
N GLN A 35 -16.97 13.56 24.40
CA GLN A 35 -17.52 12.88 23.21
C GLN A 35 -16.44 12.15 22.36
N THR A 36 -15.18 12.38 22.67
CA THR A 36 -14.02 11.95 21.87
C THR A 36 -13.95 10.43 21.69
N PHE A 37 -14.06 9.66 22.75
CA PHE A 37 -13.84 8.20 22.66
C PHE A 37 -14.88 7.49 21.79
N LYS A 38 -16.14 7.85 21.88
CA LYS A 38 -17.20 7.24 21.05
C LYS A 38 -17.01 7.56 19.58
N GLN A 39 -16.57 8.77 19.26
CA GLN A 39 -16.33 9.18 17.86
C GLN A 39 -15.11 8.49 17.27
N TRP A 40 -14.03 8.31 18.03
CA TRP A 40 -12.85 7.57 17.58
C TRP A 40 -13.17 6.09 17.31
N SER A 41 -13.98 5.45 18.12
CA SER A 41 -14.41 4.06 17.92
C SER A 41 -15.30 3.90 16.67
N GLU A 42 -16.18 4.87 16.42
CA GLU A 42 -16.99 4.90 15.19
C GLU A 42 -16.11 5.12 13.96
N LEU A 43 -15.13 6.02 14.03
CA LEU A 43 -14.18 6.24 12.93
C LEU A 43 -13.34 5.00 12.64
N GLN A 44 -12.86 4.32 13.68
CA GLN A 44 -12.14 3.06 13.53
C GLN A 44 -13.00 1.98 12.85
N LYS A 45 -14.28 1.91 13.19
CA LYS A 45 -15.22 1.01 12.51
C LYS A 45 -15.32 1.35 11.02
N TYR A 46 -15.50 2.62 10.67
CA TYR A 46 -15.56 3.05 9.26
C TYR A 46 -14.25 2.80 8.51
N LEU A 47 -13.10 2.97 9.17
CA LEU A 47 -11.82 2.62 8.58
C LEU A 47 -11.73 1.13 8.26
N ASN A 48 -12.18 0.27 9.17
CA ASN A 48 -12.19 -1.17 8.95
C ASN A 48 -13.16 -1.56 7.81
N GLU A 49 -14.35 -0.97 7.77
CA GLU A 49 -15.28 -1.17 6.65
C GLU A 49 -14.68 -0.71 5.32
N LEU A 50 -13.98 0.42 5.29
CA LEU A 50 -13.28 0.90 4.10
C LEU A 50 -12.18 -0.08 3.65
N ILE A 51 -11.43 -0.64 4.60
CA ILE A 51 -10.41 -1.65 4.30
C ILE A 51 -11.05 -2.91 3.70
N GLU A 52 -12.19 -3.35 4.20
CA GLU A 52 -12.94 -4.47 3.63
C GLU A 52 -13.42 -4.19 2.20
N TYR A 53 -13.89 -2.97 1.92
CA TYR A 53 -14.26 -2.58 0.54
C TYR A 53 -13.05 -2.50 -0.40
N ILE A 54 -11.93 -1.99 0.07
CA ILE A 54 -10.67 -1.98 -0.71
C ILE A 54 -10.24 -3.41 -0.99
N ASP A 55 -10.27 -4.28 0.01
CA ASP A 55 -9.95 -5.70 -0.16
C ASP A 55 -10.84 -6.37 -1.21
N LEU A 56 -12.16 -6.20 -1.11
CA LEU A 56 -13.10 -6.74 -2.09
C LEU A 56 -12.83 -6.21 -3.50
N TYR A 57 -12.51 -4.92 -3.62
CA TYR A 57 -12.18 -4.32 -4.90
C TYR A 57 -10.90 -4.93 -5.49
N LEU A 58 -9.84 -5.04 -4.70
CA LEU A 58 -8.53 -5.49 -5.15
C LEU A 58 -8.48 -7.01 -5.38
N SER A 59 -9.15 -7.80 -4.53
CA SER A 59 -9.08 -9.26 -4.59
C SER A 59 -10.11 -9.90 -5.51
N VAL A 60 -11.27 -9.25 -5.73
CA VAL A 60 -12.39 -9.85 -6.48
C VAL A 60 -12.70 -9.08 -7.76
N TYR A 61 -12.80 -7.74 -7.69
CA TYR A 61 -13.22 -6.94 -8.85
C TYR A 61 -12.07 -6.68 -9.80
N LEU A 62 -10.94 -6.20 -9.31
CA LEU A 62 -9.80 -5.83 -10.14
C LEU A 62 -9.29 -6.99 -11.02
N PRO A 63 -9.12 -8.23 -10.51
CA PRO A 63 -8.69 -9.35 -11.34
C PRO A 63 -9.66 -9.72 -12.48
N LYS A 64 -10.94 -9.35 -12.35
CA LYS A 64 -11.94 -9.63 -13.40
C LYS A 64 -11.91 -8.59 -14.54
N VAL A 65 -11.52 -7.35 -14.22
CA VAL A 65 -11.50 -6.25 -15.21
C VAL A 65 -10.11 -5.99 -15.75
N TYR A 66 -9.09 -6.23 -14.94
CA TYR A 66 -7.71 -6.09 -15.32
C TYR A 66 -7.17 -7.43 -15.83
N GLN A 67 -6.99 -7.52 -17.14
CA GLN A 67 -6.37 -8.69 -17.78
C GLN A 67 -5.04 -8.24 -18.35
N PRO A 68 -3.92 -8.60 -17.72
CA PRO A 68 -2.57 -8.17 -18.15
C PRO A 68 -2.26 -8.49 -19.62
N GLN A 69 -2.81 -9.60 -20.14
CA GLN A 69 -2.65 -10.02 -21.53
C GLN A 69 -3.26 -9.06 -22.56
N ASN A 70 -4.15 -8.15 -22.15
CA ASN A 70 -4.73 -7.14 -23.04
C ASN A 70 -3.84 -5.89 -23.16
N TYR A 71 -2.83 -5.78 -22.34
CA TYR A 71 -1.81 -4.75 -22.48
C TYR A 71 -0.78 -5.21 -23.49
N SER A 72 -0.78 -4.57 -24.67
CA SER A 72 0.39 -4.66 -25.56
C SER A 72 1.55 -3.99 -24.84
N PRO A 73 2.56 -4.75 -24.44
CA PRO A 73 3.68 -4.17 -23.74
C PRO A 73 4.51 -3.37 -24.72
N ASN A 74 4.34 -2.06 -24.73
CA ASN A 74 5.44 -1.19 -25.22
C ASN A 74 6.51 -1.20 -24.11
N THR A 75 7.21 -2.32 -23.98
CA THR A 75 7.61 -2.95 -22.74
C THR A 75 9.11 -3.03 -22.61
N GLN A 76 9.82 -1.94 -22.96
CA GLN A 76 11.24 -1.90 -22.58
C GLN A 76 11.41 -1.84 -21.04
N PHE A 77 10.52 -1.14 -20.34
CA PHE A 77 10.66 -0.93 -18.91
C PHE A 77 10.27 -2.14 -18.05
N PRO A 78 9.11 -2.80 -18.23
CA PRO A 78 8.83 -4.03 -17.52
C PRO A 78 9.89 -5.11 -17.76
N ASN A 79 10.33 -5.32 -19.00
CA ASN A 79 11.36 -6.31 -19.31
C ASN A 79 12.66 -6.03 -18.56
N PHE A 80 13.07 -4.77 -18.44
CA PHE A 80 14.26 -4.41 -17.69
C PHE A 80 14.17 -4.84 -16.22
N ILE A 81 13.05 -4.56 -15.53
CA ILE A 81 12.85 -4.92 -14.14
C ILE A 81 12.92 -6.44 -13.94
N TYR A 82 12.22 -7.20 -14.78
CA TYR A 82 12.12 -8.65 -14.64
C TYR A 82 13.36 -9.42 -15.11
N GLN A 83 14.26 -8.79 -15.83
CA GLN A 83 15.55 -9.37 -16.21
C GLN A 83 16.64 -9.17 -15.17
N GLN A 84 16.43 -8.29 -14.19
CA GLN A 84 17.39 -8.11 -13.09
C GLN A 84 17.25 -9.24 -12.07
N GLU A 85 18.35 -9.60 -11.43
CA GLU A 85 18.37 -10.51 -10.29
C GLU A 85 18.26 -9.69 -9.02
N TYR A 86 17.09 -9.73 -8.36
CA TYR A 86 16.87 -9.08 -7.08
C TYR A 86 16.83 -10.12 -5.96
N ASP A 87 17.62 -9.90 -4.90
CA ASP A 87 17.56 -10.72 -3.69
C ASP A 87 16.34 -10.40 -2.84
N TYR A 88 15.91 -9.14 -2.86
CA TYR A 88 14.86 -8.59 -2.02
C TYR A 88 13.81 -7.87 -2.84
N PHE A 89 12.55 -8.01 -2.44
CA PHE A 89 11.43 -7.29 -3.02
C PHE A 89 10.58 -6.65 -1.93
N LEU A 90 10.53 -5.31 -1.92
CA LEU A 90 9.68 -4.52 -1.04
C LEU A 90 8.51 -3.94 -1.82
N SER A 91 7.29 -4.25 -1.40
CA SER A 91 6.07 -3.70 -2.01
C SER A 91 5.35 -2.75 -1.05
N PHE A 92 4.95 -1.59 -1.58
CA PHE A 92 4.01 -0.67 -0.95
C PHE A 92 2.57 -0.89 -1.45
N ASN A 93 2.37 -1.77 -2.45
CA ASN A 93 1.08 -2.12 -2.98
C ASN A 93 0.44 -3.26 -2.18
N TYR A 94 -0.89 -3.32 -2.20
CA TYR A 94 -1.65 -4.40 -1.57
C TYR A 94 -1.84 -5.63 -2.48
N THR A 95 -1.54 -5.49 -3.77
CA THR A 95 -1.72 -6.51 -4.79
C THR A 95 -0.40 -7.16 -5.17
N ASN A 96 -0.48 -8.37 -5.71
CA ASN A 96 0.67 -9.14 -6.16
C ASN A 96 1.13 -8.76 -7.58
N THR A 97 0.93 -7.50 -7.96
CA THR A 97 1.10 -7.01 -9.35
C THR A 97 2.45 -7.36 -9.97
N TYR A 98 3.53 -7.37 -9.17
CA TYR A 98 4.85 -7.75 -9.65
C TYR A 98 4.84 -9.18 -10.21
N TYR A 99 4.39 -10.14 -9.41
CA TYR A 99 4.37 -11.57 -9.78
C TYR A 99 3.34 -11.88 -10.85
N ASP A 100 2.15 -11.27 -10.75
CA ASP A 100 1.08 -11.45 -11.75
C ASP A 100 1.53 -10.96 -13.13
N THR A 101 2.31 -9.88 -13.18
CA THR A 101 2.90 -9.38 -14.42
C THR A 101 4.06 -10.26 -14.88
N ALA A 102 4.89 -10.73 -13.95
CA ALA A 102 5.99 -11.63 -14.24
C ALA A 102 5.51 -12.93 -14.94
N GLU A 103 4.47 -13.57 -14.38
CA GLU A 103 3.85 -14.76 -14.98
C GLU A 103 3.33 -14.51 -16.41
N THR A 104 2.79 -13.31 -16.65
CA THR A 104 2.29 -12.94 -17.98
C THR A 104 3.41 -12.72 -18.98
N LEU A 105 4.58 -12.23 -18.55
CA LEU A 105 5.74 -11.97 -19.37
C LEU A 105 6.58 -13.22 -19.62
N ASP A 106 6.42 -14.27 -18.83
CA ASP A 106 7.19 -15.51 -18.93
C ASP A 106 6.77 -16.38 -20.14
N ASN A 107 6.81 -15.80 -21.31
CA ASN A 107 6.70 -16.50 -22.59
C ASN A 107 8.03 -17.21 -22.96
N GLY A 108 8.74 -17.79 -21.98
CA GLY A 108 10.02 -18.46 -22.16
C GLY A 108 11.26 -17.56 -22.04
N ILE A 109 11.11 -16.34 -21.48
CA ILE A 109 12.23 -15.40 -21.29
C ILE A 109 12.95 -15.65 -19.94
N GLY A 110 12.36 -16.45 -19.05
CA GLY A 110 12.89 -16.69 -17.70
C GLY A 110 12.78 -15.40 -16.85
N VAL A 111 11.76 -15.32 -16.02
CA VAL A 111 11.58 -14.22 -15.06
C VAL A 111 12.29 -14.57 -13.77
N ASN A 112 13.22 -13.71 -13.35
CA ASN A 112 13.86 -13.85 -12.05
C ASN A 112 12.88 -13.42 -10.94
N THR A 113 12.61 -14.30 -9.98
CA THR A 113 11.79 -13.97 -8.81
C THR A 113 12.70 -13.70 -7.62
N PRO A 114 12.47 -12.61 -6.86
CA PRO A 114 13.22 -12.31 -5.66
C PRO A 114 13.15 -13.43 -4.63
N LEU A 115 14.25 -13.67 -3.92
CA LEU A 115 14.35 -14.72 -2.90
C LEU A 115 13.55 -14.40 -1.64
N ARG A 116 13.38 -13.12 -1.34
CA ARG A 116 12.68 -12.64 -0.14
C ARG A 116 11.77 -11.48 -0.48
N GLU A 117 10.58 -11.49 0.07
CA GLU A 117 9.57 -10.47 -0.17
C GLU A 117 9.04 -9.87 1.13
N HIS A 118 8.67 -8.59 1.06
CA HIS A 118 7.97 -7.91 2.14
C HIS A 118 6.93 -6.95 1.59
N PHE A 119 5.67 -7.08 2.02
CA PHE A 119 4.58 -6.15 1.74
C PHE A 119 4.37 -5.27 2.96
N ILE A 120 5.03 -4.12 2.99
CA ILE A 120 5.10 -3.24 4.19
C ILE A 120 3.72 -2.75 4.64
N HIS A 121 2.78 -2.60 3.72
CA HIS A 121 1.39 -2.20 3.99
C HIS A 121 0.42 -3.38 3.99
N GLY A 122 0.93 -4.61 4.03
CA GLY A 122 0.11 -5.81 3.94
C GLY A 122 -0.39 -6.08 2.53
N ARG A 123 -1.28 -7.06 2.44
CA ARG A 123 -1.85 -7.55 1.17
C ARG A 123 -3.36 -7.65 1.24
N CYS A 124 -4.02 -7.55 0.09
CA CYS A 124 -5.40 -7.99 -0.06
C CYS A 124 -5.53 -9.50 0.15
N SER A 125 -6.75 -9.96 0.42
CA SER A 125 -7.04 -11.38 0.63
C SER A 125 -6.76 -12.20 -0.63
N THR A 126 -6.28 -13.42 -0.40
CA THR A 126 -6.10 -14.44 -1.43
C THR A 126 -6.78 -15.73 -0.99
N SER A 127 -6.83 -16.75 -1.87
CA SER A 127 -7.37 -18.05 -1.50
C SER A 127 -6.63 -18.64 -0.30
N GLY A 128 -7.29 -18.67 0.85
CA GLY A 128 -6.74 -19.24 2.09
C GLY A 128 -5.98 -18.25 3.00
N THR A 129 -5.77 -17.00 2.59
CA THR A 129 -5.10 -15.99 3.41
C THR A 129 -5.97 -14.74 3.54
N PRO A 130 -6.39 -14.34 4.76
CA PRO A 130 -7.15 -13.11 4.97
C PRO A 130 -6.28 -11.87 4.70
N GLN A 131 -6.94 -10.77 4.38
CA GLN A 131 -6.26 -9.48 4.18
C GLN A 131 -5.61 -8.99 5.49
N ASN A 132 -4.51 -8.25 5.34
CA ASN A 132 -3.86 -7.51 6.41
C ASN A 132 -3.49 -6.07 5.98
N ILE A 133 -4.34 -5.44 5.17
CA ILE A 133 -4.16 -4.11 4.61
C ILE A 133 -3.97 -3.05 5.70
N VAL A 134 -2.89 -2.30 5.62
CA VAL A 134 -2.57 -1.15 6.44
C VAL A 134 -3.00 0.11 5.71
N LEU A 135 -4.02 0.79 6.22
CA LEU A 135 -4.54 2.03 5.67
C LEU A 135 -4.55 3.11 6.76
N GLY A 136 -3.56 3.96 6.76
CA GLY A 136 -3.39 4.95 7.81
C GLY A 136 -2.59 6.18 7.37
N THR A 137 -2.36 7.05 8.33
CA THR A 137 -1.59 8.28 8.18
C THR A 137 -0.19 8.14 8.75
N GLU A 138 0.68 9.09 8.42
CA GLU A 138 1.95 9.27 9.09
C GLU A 138 1.72 9.68 10.56
N ASP A 139 2.70 9.38 11.40
CA ASP A 139 2.72 9.81 12.80
C ASP A 139 3.20 11.27 12.91
N GLN A 140 2.28 12.21 12.75
CA GLN A 140 2.57 13.64 12.90
C GLN A 140 2.58 14.09 14.37
N ASP A 141 1.92 13.35 15.25
CA ASP A 141 1.85 13.62 16.67
C ASP A 141 2.02 12.31 17.46
N PRO A 142 3.29 11.93 17.78
CA PRO A 142 3.60 10.68 18.47
C PRO A 142 2.98 10.56 19.85
N GLU A 143 2.74 11.68 20.51
CA GLU A 143 2.20 11.72 21.88
C GLU A 143 0.67 11.54 21.91
N ASN A 144 0.00 11.76 20.78
CA ASN A 144 -1.45 11.62 20.70
C ASN A 144 -1.87 10.16 20.53
N LEU A 145 -2.23 9.53 21.61
CA LEU A 145 -2.70 8.14 21.64
C LEU A 145 -4.13 7.97 21.13
N ASP A 146 -4.94 9.02 21.10
CA ASP A 146 -6.32 8.95 20.62
C ASP A 146 -6.42 8.57 19.14
N THR A 147 -5.39 8.93 18.35
CA THR A 147 -5.31 8.65 16.93
C THR A 147 -4.46 7.44 16.57
N ILE A 148 -3.98 6.68 17.55
CA ILE A 148 -3.00 5.58 17.35
C ILE A 148 -3.48 4.55 16.32
N TYR A 149 -4.78 4.24 16.30
CA TYR A 149 -5.37 3.27 15.36
C TYR A 149 -5.31 3.70 13.89
N PHE A 150 -5.08 4.99 13.63
CA PHE A 150 -4.96 5.55 12.29
C PHE A 150 -3.50 5.68 11.82
N LYS A 151 -2.54 5.40 12.71
CA LYS A 151 -1.11 5.48 12.39
C LYS A 151 -0.65 4.22 11.68
N LYS A 152 0.02 4.38 10.53
CA LYS A 152 0.51 3.24 9.72
C LYS A 152 1.40 2.30 10.53
N TYR A 153 2.34 2.85 11.32
CA TYR A 153 3.27 2.01 12.08
C TYR A 153 2.55 1.13 13.11
N PHE A 154 1.53 1.66 13.78
CA PHE A 154 0.72 0.90 14.74
C PHE A 154 -0.08 -0.20 14.04
N GLN A 155 -0.71 0.13 12.90
CA GLN A 155 -1.45 -0.86 12.10
C GLN A 155 -0.54 -1.96 11.58
N ARG A 156 0.71 -1.64 11.17
CA ARG A 156 1.70 -2.67 10.76
C ARG A 156 1.94 -3.69 11.87
N ILE A 157 2.11 -3.23 13.11
CA ILE A 157 2.27 -4.10 14.28
C ILE A 157 0.99 -4.92 14.52
N GLN A 158 -0.16 -4.27 14.58
CA GLN A 158 -1.45 -4.90 14.86
C GLN A 158 -1.82 -5.96 13.82
N LYS A 159 -1.61 -5.65 12.54
CA LYS A 159 -1.94 -6.50 11.39
C LYS A 159 -0.81 -7.45 10.99
N ARG A 160 0.31 -7.41 11.71
CA ARG A 160 1.45 -8.32 11.53
C ARG A 160 1.95 -8.34 10.09
N THR A 161 2.17 -7.17 9.50
CA THR A 161 2.74 -7.09 8.14
C THR A 161 4.21 -7.47 8.09
N GLY A 162 4.87 -7.64 9.25
CA GLY A 162 6.27 -8.03 9.32
C GLY A 162 7.23 -6.84 9.47
N ARG A 163 8.50 -7.17 9.57
CA ARG A 163 9.58 -6.19 9.65
C ARG A 163 10.80 -6.57 8.79
N GLU A 164 10.61 -7.45 7.85
CA GLU A 164 11.66 -8.10 7.07
C GLU A 164 12.58 -7.08 6.40
N VAL A 165 12.05 -5.98 5.87
CA VAL A 165 12.86 -4.92 5.26
C VAL A 165 13.90 -4.34 6.22
N TYR A 166 13.54 -4.16 7.49
CA TYR A 166 14.48 -3.64 8.49
C TYR A 166 15.58 -4.68 8.81
N ASP A 167 15.22 -5.95 8.80
CA ASP A 167 16.14 -7.05 9.05
C ASP A 167 17.12 -7.23 7.87
N TRP A 168 16.68 -7.00 6.61
CA TRP A 168 17.56 -7.01 5.44
C TRP A 168 18.64 -5.93 5.55
N PHE A 169 18.26 -4.69 5.80
CA PHE A 169 19.21 -3.59 5.95
C PHE A 169 20.09 -3.69 7.20
N ALA A 170 19.67 -4.43 8.22
CA ALA A 170 20.49 -4.72 9.37
C ALA A 170 21.53 -5.82 9.10
N ALA A 171 21.18 -6.82 8.28
CA ALA A 171 22.02 -7.96 7.97
C ALA A 171 23.02 -7.68 6.84
N ASP A 172 22.59 -6.91 5.81
CA ASP A 172 23.38 -6.60 4.63
C ASP A 172 23.62 -5.08 4.56
N LYS A 173 24.89 -4.69 4.49
CA LYS A 173 25.31 -3.28 4.46
C LYS A 173 25.63 -2.79 3.04
N GLU A 174 25.57 -3.65 2.05
CA GLU A 174 25.91 -3.34 0.65
C GLU A 174 24.67 -3.38 -0.27
N ILE A 175 23.48 -3.13 0.30
CA ILE A 175 22.23 -3.14 -0.47
C ILE A 175 22.21 -1.93 -1.43
N GLU A 176 22.05 -2.22 -2.71
CA GLU A 176 21.64 -1.25 -3.72
C GLU A 176 20.12 -1.36 -3.91
N VAL A 177 19.44 -0.23 -4.13
CA VAL A 177 17.99 -0.17 -4.19
C VAL A 177 17.51 0.48 -5.48
N ASP A 178 16.61 -0.20 -6.17
CA ASP A 178 15.85 0.32 -7.30
C ASP A 178 14.41 0.60 -6.87
N ILE A 179 13.97 1.85 -6.99
CA ILE A 179 12.62 2.28 -6.63
C ILE A 179 11.81 2.55 -7.90
N PHE A 180 10.70 1.81 -8.06
CA PHE A 180 9.82 1.92 -9.21
C PHE A 180 8.42 2.36 -8.82
N GLY A 181 7.88 3.40 -9.50
CA GLY A 181 6.48 3.80 -9.40
C GLY A 181 6.03 4.28 -8.03
N HIS A 182 6.96 4.59 -7.13
CA HIS A 182 6.65 5.12 -5.81
C HIS A 182 6.61 6.66 -5.86
N SER A 183 5.56 7.25 -5.25
CA SER A 183 5.38 8.70 -5.23
C SER A 183 6.36 9.45 -4.33
N MET A 184 7.15 8.73 -3.53
CA MET A 184 8.02 9.29 -2.47
C MET A 184 7.25 10.17 -1.50
N ASP A 185 6.00 9.79 -1.21
CA ASP A 185 5.10 10.55 -0.35
C ASP A 185 5.56 10.49 1.11
N ILE A 186 5.29 11.58 1.83
CA ILE A 186 5.65 11.74 3.25
C ILE A 186 5.01 10.67 4.15
N THR A 187 3.90 10.07 3.72
CA THR A 187 3.20 9.03 4.49
C THR A 187 4.00 7.74 4.68
N ASP A 188 5.06 7.56 3.90
CA ASP A 188 5.97 6.41 3.96
C ASP A 188 7.40 6.81 4.37
N LYS A 189 7.53 8.02 4.93
CA LYS A 189 8.80 8.65 5.26
C LYS A 189 9.71 7.79 6.13
N ASP A 190 9.16 7.05 7.09
CA ASP A 190 9.92 6.19 8.00
C ASP A 190 10.72 5.12 7.24
N VAL A 191 10.08 4.45 6.29
CA VAL A 191 10.69 3.41 5.46
C VAL A 191 11.61 4.03 4.41
N LEU A 192 11.17 5.08 3.75
CA LEU A 192 11.94 5.75 2.70
C LEU A 192 13.23 6.36 3.26
N LEU A 193 13.18 7.02 4.42
CA LEU A 193 14.39 7.56 5.05
C LEU A 193 15.35 6.44 5.49
N MET A 194 14.84 5.33 6.00
CA MET A 194 15.67 4.18 6.33
C MET A 194 16.39 3.67 5.07
N ILE A 195 15.70 3.49 3.97
CA ILE A 195 16.28 3.07 2.69
C ILE A 195 17.34 4.07 2.23
N LEU A 196 17.00 5.36 2.09
CA LEU A 196 17.89 6.40 1.57
C LEU A 196 19.13 6.63 2.44
N ASN A 197 19.05 6.38 3.76
CA ASN A 197 20.17 6.55 4.66
C ASN A 197 21.07 5.32 4.78
N THR A 198 20.57 4.14 4.40
CA THR A 198 21.26 2.87 4.64
C THR A 198 21.75 2.21 3.35
N ALA A 199 21.03 2.39 2.23
CA ALA A 199 21.44 1.85 0.95
C ALA A 199 22.75 2.47 0.47
N VAL A 200 23.64 1.66 -0.10
CA VAL A 200 24.90 2.12 -0.71
C VAL A 200 24.61 2.96 -1.96
N ARG A 201 23.59 2.58 -2.71
CA ARG A 201 23.11 3.30 -3.89
C ARG A 201 21.61 3.15 -4.01
N THR A 202 20.93 4.21 -4.45
CA THR A 202 19.49 4.20 -4.74
C THR A 202 19.23 4.80 -6.11
N HIS A 203 18.55 4.04 -6.98
CA HIS A 203 18.04 4.51 -8.26
C HIS A 203 16.53 4.70 -8.16
N ILE A 204 16.04 5.85 -8.60
CA ILE A 204 14.62 6.18 -8.58
C ILE A 204 14.13 6.31 -10.01
N TYR A 205 13.22 5.42 -10.41
CA TYR A 205 12.62 5.41 -11.74
C TYR A 205 11.25 6.07 -11.67
N TYR A 206 11.06 7.10 -12.44
CA TYR A 206 9.81 7.86 -12.51
C TYR A 206 9.34 8.02 -13.96
N TYR A 207 8.05 8.15 -14.11
CA TYR A 207 7.42 8.39 -15.41
C TYR A 207 7.22 9.89 -15.60
N ASN A 208 7.65 10.42 -16.76
CA ASN A 208 7.41 11.81 -17.18
C ASN A 208 6.14 11.91 -18.03
#